data_94de2ee6a87c370382b0d87e91aa7b4c
#
_entry.id   94de2ee6a87c370382b0d87e91aa7b4c
#
_cell.length_a   1.000
_cell.length_b   1.000
_cell.length_c   1.000
_cell.angle_alpha   90.00
_cell.angle_beta   90.00
_cell.angle_gamma   90.00
#
_symmetry.space_group_name_H-M   'P 1'
#
loop_
_entity.id
_entity.type
_entity.pdbx_description
1 polymer ?
#
loop_
_entity_poly.entity_id
_entity_poly.type
_entity_poly.pdbx_seq_one_letter_code
_entity_poly.pdbx_strand_id
1 'polypeptide(L)'
;EEVERSLKIGKLFCHDFQHLDLTPTFRENKKLLIHFDDSPLSKMRQGNMKARMRMMILYDLAQLYRGIVISTDNYTEFLTGFWTLHGDVGDYAPIINLWKSEVFFLSKFLLKECDENQKFALQQCIDATPEDGLGISNSDCDQLGVANYFEADKILIQYFKGNQEFENHILVKRYLNSDYKRKNPIYISRKDILK
;
A
#
# COMPACT_ATOMS: atom_id res chain seq x y z
N GLU A 1 10.51 -7.38 13.78
CA GLU A 1 9.12 -7.93 13.84
C GLU A 1 8.46 -8.01 12.47
N GLU A 2 8.28 -6.87 11.75
CA GLU A 2 7.61 -6.86 10.43
C GLU A 2 8.33 -7.75 9.41
N VAL A 3 9.65 -7.60 9.27
CA VAL A 3 10.47 -8.44 8.38
C VAL A 3 10.37 -9.92 8.75
N GLU A 4 10.36 -10.25 10.02
CA GLU A 4 10.23 -11.64 10.48
C GLU A 4 8.88 -12.25 10.15
N ARG A 5 7.77 -11.47 10.29
CA ARG A 5 6.43 -11.88 9.85
C ARG A 5 6.40 -12.14 8.35
N SER A 6 6.94 -11.20 7.56
CA SER A 6 7.03 -11.33 6.10
C SER A 6 7.83 -12.55 5.66
N LEU A 7 8.95 -12.83 6.32
CA LEU A 7 9.77 -14.03 6.06
C LEU A 7 9.01 -15.33 6.37
N LYS A 8 8.24 -15.37 7.46
CA LYS A 8 7.42 -16.55 7.80
C LYS A 8 6.32 -16.77 6.76
N ILE A 9 5.57 -15.71 6.41
CA ILE A 9 4.52 -15.80 5.39
C ILE A 9 5.10 -16.24 4.05
N GLY A 10 6.18 -15.63 3.60
CA GLY A 10 6.81 -15.99 2.33
C GLY A 10 7.21 -17.47 2.27
N LYS A 11 7.83 -17.99 3.33
CA LYS A 11 8.23 -19.39 3.40
C LYS A 11 7.06 -20.39 3.48
N LEU A 12 5.93 -20.00 4.05
CA LEU A 12 4.78 -20.89 4.26
C LEU A 12 3.78 -20.87 3.11
N PHE A 13 3.69 -19.75 2.39
CA PHE A 13 2.64 -19.55 1.37
C PHE A 13 3.18 -19.44 -0.05
N CYS A 14 4.48 -19.14 -0.24
CA CYS A 14 5.05 -19.04 -1.57
C CYS A 14 5.76 -20.34 -1.96
N HIS A 15 5.54 -20.79 -3.19
CA HIS A 15 6.23 -21.95 -3.72
C HIS A 15 7.73 -21.71 -3.90
N ASP A 16 8.08 -20.52 -4.36
CA ASP A 16 9.46 -20.06 -4.50
C ASP A 16 9.57 -18.69 -3.81
N PHE A 17 10.44 -18.60 -2.81
CA PHE A 17 10.56 -17.43 -1.96
C PHE A 17 12.01 -16.96 -1.89
N GLN A 18 12.21 -15.69 -2.24
CA GLN A 18 13.49 -15.02 -2.15
C GLN A 18 13.40 -13.78 -1.26
N HIS A 19 14.39 -13.56 -0.43
CA HIS A 19 14.54 -12.37 0.40
C HIS A 19 15.75 -11.57 -0.05
N LEU A 20 15.51 -10.32 -0.47
CA LEU A 20 16.56 -9.39 -0.89
C LEU A 20 16.59 -8.20 0.07
N ASP A 21 17.73 -7.98 0.74
CA ASP A 21 17.95 -6.80 1.56
C ASP A 21 18.42 -5.63 0.70
N LEU A 22 17.54 -4.66 0.48
CA LEU A 22 17.83 -3.44 -0.26
C LEU A 22 18.41 -2.31 0.61
N THR A 23 18.65 -2.55 1.89
CA THR A 23 19.15 -1.52 2.84
C THR A 23 20.49 -0.91 2.40
N PRO A 24 21.49 -1.68 1.94
CA PRO A 24 22.75 -1.10 1.46
C PRO A 24 22.53 -0.19 0.26
N THR A 25 21.75 -0.65 -0.72
CA THR A 25 21.43 0.12 -1.94
C THR A 25 20.65 1.39 -1.60
N PHE A 26 19.70 1.31 -0.67
CA PHE A 26 18.98 2.49 -0.21
C PHE A 26 19.92 3.53 0.44
N ARG A 27 20.88 3.09 1.27
CA ARG A 27 21.84 3.98 1.91
C ARG A 27 22.71 4.72 0.88
N GLU A 28 23.15 4.05 -0.17
CA GLU A 28 23.91 4.69 -1.25
C GLU A 28 23.06 5.67 -2.05
N ASN A 29 21.87 5.28 -2.47
CA ASN A 29 20.95 6.14 -3.20
C ASN A 29 20.52 7.37 -2.38
N LYS A 30 20.38 7.22 -1.05
CA LYS A 30 20.04 8.34 -0.17
C LYS A 30 21.05 9.48 -0.26
N LYS A 31 22.33 9.20 -0.54
CA LYS A 31 23.40 10.22 -0.69
C LYS A 31 23.17 11.14 -1.89
N LEU A 32 22.41 10.69 -2.89
CA LEU A 32 22.06 11.48 -4.09
C LEU A 32 20.92 12.45 -3.83
N LEU A 33 20.21 12.31 -2.72
CA LEU A 33 19.02 13.10 -2.42
C LEU A 33 19.41 14.36 -1.63
N ILE A 34 18.90 15.48 -2.11
CA ILE A 34 19.20 16.79 -1.53
C ILE A 34 18.20 17.10 -0.41
N HIS A 35 18.65 17.76 0.65
CA HIS A 35 17.83 18.23 1.76
C HIS A 35 17.02 17.13 2.45
N PHE A 36 17.69 16.25 3.17
CA PHE A 36 17.07 15.34 4.13
C PHE A 36 17.23 15.85 5.56
N ASP A 37 16.10 15.96 6.22
CA ASP A 37 15.96 16.26 7.65
C ASP A 37 15.03 15.22 8.29
N ASP A 38 14.66 15.41 9.56
CA ASP A 38 13.73 14.55 10.26
C ASP A 38 12.25 14.94 10.11
N SER A 39 11.95 15.85 9.17
CA SER A 39 10.58 16.29 8.91
C SER A 39 9.70 15.14 8.37
N PRO A 40 8.38 15.21 8.58
CA PRO A 40 7.45 14.27 7.98
C PRO A 40 7.57 14.17 6.46
N LEU A 41 7.85 15.29 5.79
CA LEU A 41 8.07 15.33 4.34
C LEU A 41 9.31 14.53 3.93
N SER A 42 10.42 14.67 4.64
CA SER A 42 11.64 13.91 4.38
C SER A 42 11.45 12.40 4.64
N LYS A 43 10.74 12.04 5.70
CA LYS A 43 10.38 10.64 5.98
C LYS A 43 9.53 10.06 4.86
N MET A 44 8.50 10.78 4.39
CA MET A 44 7.66 10.37 3.25
C MET A 44 8.49 10.20 1.96
N ARG A 45 9.38 11.13 1.64
CA ARG A 45 10.29 11.03 0.48
C ARG A 45 11.17 9.79 0.54
N GLN A 46 11.71 9.45 1.70
CA GLN A 46 12.50 8.24 1.93
C GLN A 46 11.66 6.97 1.74
N GLY A 47 10.43 6.94 2.27
CA GLY A 47 9.50 5.84 2.08
C GLY A 47 9.14 5.62 0.61
N ASN A 48 8.79 6.70 -0.09
CA ASN A 48 8.52 6.66 -1.52
C ASN A 48 9.72 6.15 -2.34
N MET A 49 10.94 6.50 -1.94
CA MET A 49 12.15 5.97 -2.57
C MET A 49 12.28 4.47 -2.36
N LYS A 50 12.10 3.99 -1.12
CA LYS A 50 12.15 2.56 -0.81
C LYS A 50 11.12 1.76 -1.61
N ALA A 51 9.88 2.27 -1.73
CA ALA A 51 8.84 1.64 -2.53
C ALA A 51 9.23 1.54 -4.02
N ARG A 52 9.75 2.62 -4.60
CA ARG A 52 10.22 2.61 -6.01
C ARG A 52 11.41 1.70 -6.24
N MET A 53 12.31 1.57 -5.27
CA MET A 53 13.41 0.60 -5.36
C MET A 53 12.90 -0.85 -5.34
N ARG A 54 11.92 -1.17 -4.50
CA ARG A 54 11.24 -2.49 -4.52
C ARG A 54 10.58 -2.74 -5.88
N MET A 55 9.82 -1.76 -6.38
CA MET A 55 9.16 -1.84 -7.69
C MET A 55 10.17 -2.14 -8.81
N MET A 56 11.28 -1.43 -8.87
CA MET A 56 12.32 -1.65 -9.89
C MET A 56 12.83 -3.09 -9.89
N ILE A 57 13.11 -3.66 -8.72
CA ILE A 57 13.58 -5.04 -8.60
C ILE A 57 12.47 -6.05 -8.94
N LEU A 58 11.23 -5.80 -8.52
CA LEU A 58 10.10 -6.69 -8.83
C LEU A 58 9.84 -6.78 -10.32
N TYR A 59 9.90 -5.68 -11.05
CA TYR A 59 9.72 -5.69 -12.51
C TYR A 59 10.91 -6.34 -13.26
N ASP A 60 12.13 -6.18 -12.78
CA ASP A 60 13.30 -6.90 -13.31
C ASP A 60 13.13 -8.41 -13.13
N LEU A 61 12.77 -8.86 -11.93
CA LEU A 61 12.50 -10.27 -11.64
C LEU A 61 11.32 -10.81 -12.44
N ALA A 62 10.22 -10.04 -12.58
CA ALA A 62 9.09 -10.43 -13.41
C ALA A 62 9.52 -10.68 -14.85
N GLN A 63 10.36 -9.84 -15.43
CA GLN A 63 10.89 -10.04 -16.77
C GLN A 63 11.81 -11.28 -16.83
N LEU A 64 12.70 -11.46 -15.87
CA LEU A 64 13.60 -12.62 -15.79
C LEU A 64 12.81 -13.95 -15.76
N TYR A 65 11.76 -14.01 -14.94
CA TYR A 65 10.93 -15.22 -14.76
C TYR A 65 9.72 -15.30 -15.70
N ARG A 66 9.57 -14.35 -16.65
CA ARG A 66 8.43 -14.25 -17.57
C ARG A 66 7.08 -14.24 -16.82
N GLY A 67 7.08 -13.55 -15.69
CA GLY A 67 5.93 -13.38 -14.80
C GLY A 67 5.35 -11.98 -14.86
N ILE A 68 4.46 -11.70 -13.91
CA ILE A 68 3.85 -10.38 -13.70
C ILE A 68 4.03 -9.96 -12.24
N VAL A 69 4.01 -8.67 -11.99
CA VAL A 69 4.01 -8.11 -10.64
C VAL A 69 2.57 -8.04 -10.13
N ILE A 70 2.34 -8.56 -8.93
CA ILE A 70 1.03 -8.47 -8.25
C ILE A 70 1.04 -7.26 -7.30
N SER A 71 0.08 -6.35 -7.49
CA SER A 71 -0.20 -5.28 -6.52
C SER A 71 -1.03 -5.82 -5.35
N THR A 72 -0.73 -5.35 -4.17
CA THR A 72 -1.41 -5.73 -2.92
C THR A 72 -2.27 -4.60 -2.35
N ASP A 73 -2.41 -3.49 -3.06
CA ASP A 73 -3.28 -2.40 -2.66
C ASP A 73 -4.75 -2.84 -2.63
N ASN A 74 -5.46 -2.44 -1.60
CA ASN A 74 -6.90 -2.62 -1.48
C ASN A 74 -7.65 -1.32 -1.84
N TYR A 75 -8.98 -1.39 -1.87
CA TYR A 75 -9.82 -0.27 -2.32
C TYR A 75 -9.71 0.97 -1.43
N THR A 76 -9.59 0.79 -0.12
CA THR A 76 -9.44 1.89 0.84
C THR A 76 -8.12 2.63 0.63
N GLU A 77 -7.03 1.91 0.47
CA GLU A 77 -5.71 2.47 0.15
C GLU A 77 -5.72 3.16 -1.22
N PHE A 78 -6.28 2.51 -2.23
CA PHE A 78 -6.42 3.07 -3.58
C PHE A 78 -7.19 4.39 -3.57
N LEU A 79 -8.36 4.44 -2.91
CA LEU A 79 -9.19 5.64 -2.85
C LEU A 79 -8.51 6.79 -2.10
N THR A 80 -7.87 6.50 -0.97
CA THR A 80 -7.23 7.53 -0.12
C THR A 80 -5.86 7.96 -0.62
N GLY A 81 -5.37 7.34 -1.69
CA GLY A 81 -4.02 7.58 -2.20
C GLY A 81 -2.93 7.15 -1.22
N PHE A 82 -3.24 6.18 -0.35
CA PHE A 82 -2.31 5.65 0.65
C PHE A 82 -1.38 4.60 0.04
N TRP A 83 -0.70 5.00 -1.02
CA TRP A 83 0.25 4.22 -1.80
C TRP A 83 1.23 5.15 -2.53
N THR A 84 2.39 4.64 -2.90
CA THR A 84 3.43 5.40 -3.60
C THR A 84 3.23 5.34 -5.10
N LEU A 85 2.99 6.50 -5.72
CA LEU A 85 2.91 6.59 -7.18
C LEU A 85 4.22 6.10 -7.82
N HIS A 86 4.11 5.16 -8.76
CA HIS A 86 5.23 4.44 -9.39
C HIS A 86 6.12 3.64 -8.41
N GLY A 87 5.57 3.24 -7.27
CA GLY A 87 6.27 2.45 -6.26
C GLY A 87 5.48 1.23 -5.84
N ASP A 88 4.26 1.44 -5.36
CA ASP A 88 3.35 0.37 -4.96
C ASP A 88 2.41 0.08 -6.14
N VAL A 89 2.94 -0.54 -7.19
CA VAL A 89 2.24 -0.82 -8.45
C VAL A 89 2.45 -2.27 -8.87
N GLY A 90 1.56 -2.79 -9.70
CA GLY A 90 1.66 -4.11 -10.28
C GLY A 90 0.84 -4.21 -11.56
N ASP A 91 1.09 -5.29 -12.31
CA ASP A 91 0.37 -5.61 -13.55
C ASP A 91 -1.02 -6.20 -13.26
N TYR A 92 -1.18 -6.81 -12.08
CA TYR A 92 -2.43 -7.42 -11.63
C TYR A 92 -2.71 -7.07 -10.17
N ALA A 93 -3.89 -6.57 -9.88
CA ALA A 93 -4.32 -6.09 -8.57
C ALA A 93 -5.58 -6.84 -8.10
N PRO A 94 -5.43 -8.06 -7.54
CA PRO A 94 -6.55 -8.96 -7.24
C PRO A 94 -7.50 -8.44 -6.16
N ILE A 95 -7.02 -7.60 -5.25
CA ILE A 95 -7.79 -7.10 -4.11
C ILE A 95 -8.09 -5.59 -4.20
N ILE A 96 -7.79 -4.93 -5.33
CA ILE A 96 -7.95 -3.48 -5.49
C ILE A 96 -9.40 -3.00 -5.31
N ASN A 97 -10.38 -3.87 -5.51
CA ASN A 97 -11.79 -3.57 -5.35
C ASN A 97 -12.39 -4.08 -4.02
N LEU A 98 -11.57 -4.61 -3.13
CA LEU A 98 -12.00 -5.00 -1.78
C LEU A 98 -11.67 -3.89 -0.78
N TRP A 99 -12.65 -3.51 0.04
CA TRP A 99 -12.40 -2.63 1.18
C TRP A 99 -11.37 -3.27 2.13
N LYS A 100 -10.60 -2.46 2.86
CA LYS A 100 -9.64 -3.01 3.84
C LYS A 100 -10.32 -3.90 4.88
N SER A 101 -11.53 -3.56 5.30
CA SER A 101 -12.34 -4.38 6.20
C SER A 101 -12.70 -5.74 5.57
N GLU A 102 -12.99 -5.78 4.26
CA GLU A 102 -13.26 -7.04 3.55
C GLU A 102 -11.99 -7.89 3.42
N VAL A 103 -10.82 -7.27 3.22
CA VAL A 103 -9.54 -7.99 3.24
C VAL A 103 -9.30 -8.65 4.61
N PHE A 104 -9.61 -7.98 5.72
CA PHE A 104 -9.56 -8.59 7.05
C PHE A 104 -10.53 -9.77 7.21
N PHE A 105 -11.77 -9.63 6.71
CA PHE A 105 -12.74 -10.74 6.74
C PHE A 105 -12.28 -11.93 5.90
N LEU A 106 -11.78 -11.67 4.69
CA LEU A 106 -11.23 -12.69 3.81
C LEU A 106 -10.05 -13.41 4.45
N SER A 107 -9.12 -12.67 5.05
CA SER A 107 -7.96 -13.24 5.75
C SER A 107 -8.38 -14.16 6.90
N LYS A 108 -9.37 -13.75 7.70
CA LYS A 108 -9.94 -14.59 8.77
C LYS A 108 -10.66 -15.83 8.22
N PHE A 109 -11.33 -15.71 7.08
CA PHE A 109 -11.95 -16.85 6.43
C PHE A 109 -10.89 -17.87 5.96
N LEU A 110 -9.80 -17.40 5.36
CA LEU A 110 -8.70 -18.24 4.87
C LEU A 110 -7.97 -19.00 6.00
N LEU A 111 -8.03 -18.55 7.25
CA LEU A 111 -7.50 -19.34 8.39
C LEU A 111 -8.08 -20.73 8.47
N LYS A 112 -9.30 -20.98 7.97
CA LYS A 112 -9.95 -22.30 7.98
C LYS A 112 -9.29 -23.30 7.03
N GLU A 113 -8.66 -22.79 5.98
CA GLU A 113 -8.00 -23.58 4.93
C GLU A 113 -6.50 -23.81 5.22
N CYS A 114 -5.97 -23.19 6.28
CA CYS A 114 -4.56 -23.21 6.65
C CYS A 114 -4.23 -24.37 7.61
N ASP A 115 -3.02 -24.92 7.51
CA ASP A 115 -2.44 -25.74 8.58
C ASP A 115 -2.11 -24.91 9.82
N GLU A 116 -1.70 -25.53 10.91
CA GLU A 116 -1.43 -24.85 12.20
C GLU A 116 -0.30 -23.81 12.12
N ASN A 117 0.76 -24.05 11.33
CA ASN A 117 1.85 -23.12 11.16
C ASN A 117 1.43 -21.90 10.32
N GLN A 118 0.69 -22.16 9.25
CA GLN A 118 0.12 -21.14 8.39
C GLN A 118 -0.90 -20.28 9.15
N LYS A 119 -1.79 -20.90 9.95
CA LYS A 119 -2.74 -20.19 10.81
C LYS A 119 -2.03 -19.23 11.77
N PHE A 120 -1.01 -19.75 12.45
CA PHE A 120 -0.25 -18.94 13.40
C PHE A 120 0.41 -17.74 12.71
N ALA A 121 1.06 -17.96 11.57
CA ALA A 121 1.73 -16.89 10.82
C ALA A 121 0.72 -15.86 10.26
N LEU A 122 -0.37 -16.30 9.68
CA LEU A 122 -1.41 -15.43 9.13
C LEU A 122 -2.13 -14.64 10.24
N GLN A 123 -2.41 -15.29 11.39
CA GLN A 123 -3.00 -14.60 12.53
C GLN A 123 -2.10 -13.48 13.05
N GLN A 124 -0.78 -13.68 13.11
CA GLN A 124 0.17 -12.62 13.47
C GLN A 124 0.12 -11.41 12.52
N CYS A 125 -0.18 -11.63 11.24
CA CYS A 125 -0.35 -10.54 10.27
C CYS A 125 -1.70 -9.84 10.45
N ILE A 126 -2.78 -10.59 10.74
CA ILE A 126 -4.11 -10.04 10.98
C ILE A 126 -4.13 -9.16 12.23
N ASP A 127 -3.42 -9.57 13.28
CA ASP A 127 -3.38 -8.89 14.59
C ASP A 127 -2.36 -7.73 14.63
N ALA A 128 -1.50 -7.63 13.61
CA ALA A 128 -0.52 -6.55 13.54
C ALA A 128 -1.19 -5.20 13.29
N THR A 129 -0.73 -4.17 13.99
CA THR A 129 -1.15 -2.80 13.70
C THR A 129 -0.69 -2.40 12.30
N PRO A 130 -1.61 -1.97 11.42
CA PRO A 130 -1.21 -1.46 10.10
C PRO A 130 -0.40 -0.17 10.23
N GLU A 131 0.79 -0.17 9.66
CA GLU A 131 1.69 0.98 9.66
C GLU A 131 2.51 1.04 8.37
N ASP A 132 2.83 2.24 7.91
CA ASP A 132 3.63 2.46 6.69
C ASP A 132 5.15 2.31 6.92
N GLY A 133 5.57 2.10 8.17
CA GLY A 133 6.98 1.97 8.54
C GLY A 133 7.82 3.24 8.33
N LEU A 134 7.19 4.41 8.12
CA LEU A 134 7.89 5.68 7.90
C LEU A 134 8.22 6.41 9.20
N GLY A 135 7.61 6.02 10.31
CA GLY A 135 7.75 6.70 11.60
C GLY A 135 7.18 8.12 11.59
N ILE A 136 6.13 8.35 10.82
CA ILE A 136 5.39 9.62 10.77
C ILE A 136 4.30 9.62 11.85
N SER A 137 3.66 8.48 12.05
CA SER A 137 2.62 8.23 13.05
C SER A 137 2.78 6.81 13.64
N ASN A 138 1.98 6.49 14.63
CA ASN A 138 2.00 5.16 15.25
C ASN A 138 1.18 4.13 14.45
N SER A 139 0.29 4.59 13.57
CA SER A 139 -0.53 3.73 12.71
C SER A 139 -0.99 4.46 11.45
N ASP A 140 -1.40 3.70 10.44
CA ASP A 140 -2.07 4.24 9.25
C ASP A 140 -3.35 4.99 9.63
N CYS A 141 -4.10 4.46 10.60
CA CYS A 141 -5.37 5.03 11.05
C CYS A 141 -5.19 6.44 11.64
N ASP A 142 -4.08 6.72 12.33
CA ASP A 142 -3.75 8.06 12.81
C ASP A 142 -3.62 9.05 11.64
N GLN A 143 -2.99 8.63 10.54
CA GLN A 143 -2.84 9.46 9.34
C GLN A 143 -4.16 9.63 8.58
N LEU A 144 -5.06 8.67 8.69
CA LEU A 144 -6.39 8.71 8.07
C LEU A 144 -7.42 9.44 8.94
N GLY A 145 -7.09 9.73 10.21
CA GLY A 145 -7.97 10.39 11.16
C GLY A 145 -9.18 9.54 11.58
N VAL A 146 -8.96 8.24 11.75
CA VAL A 146 -9.98 7.24 12.12
C VAL A 146 -9.47 6.30 13.22
N ALA A 147 -10.35 5.67 13.96
CA ALA A 147 -9.97 4.71 14.98
C ALA A 147 -9.51 3.36 14.39
N ASN A 148 -10.05 2.97 13.25
CA ASN A 148 -9.72 1.72 12.56
C ASN A 148 -10.20 1.74 11.10
N TYR A 149 -9.81 0.75 10.33
CA TYR A 149 -10.18 0.65 8.90
C TYR A 149 -11.68 0.38 8.66
N PHE A 150 -12.41 -0.21 9.60
CA PHE A 150 -13.87 -0.36 9.49
C PHE A 150 -14.58 0.99 9.50
N GLU A 151 -14.08 1.92 10.33
CA GLU A 151 -14.57 3.30 10.35
C GLU A 151 -14.18 4.03 9.06
N ALA A 152 -12.95 3.86 8.58
CA ALA A 152 -12.50 4.44 7.32
C ALA A 152 -13.41 4.05 6.15
N ASP A 153 -13.67 2.76 5.99
CA ASP A 153 -14.53 2.23 4.93
C ASP A 153 -15.96 2.74 5.06
N LYS A 154 -16.50 2.76 6.28
CA LYS A 154 -17.85 3.30 6.57
C LYS A 154 -17.97 4.77 6.14
N ILE A 155 -16.99 5.61 6.48
CA ILE A 155 -16.98 7.03 6.12
C ILE A 155 -16.99 7.20 4.60
N LEU A 156 -16.10 6.51 3.89
CA LEU A 156 -16.04 6.58 2.42
C LEU A 156 -17.34 6.09 1.77
N ILE A 157 -17.89 4.96 2.24
CA ILE A 157 -19.16 4.43 1.74
C ILE A 157 -20.30 5.44 1.96
N GLN A 158 -20.38 6.07 3.12
CA GLN A 158 -21.40 7.07 3.40
C GLN A 158 -21.22 8.33 2.53
N TYR A 159 -20.01 8.80 2.35
CA TYR A 159 -19.69 9.90 1.46
C TYR A 159 -20.14 9.61 0.02
N PHE A 160 -19.84 8.43 -0.52
CA PHE A 160 -20.27 8.02 -1.85
C PHE A 160 -21.78 7.84 -2.00
N LYS A 161 -22.49 7.60 -0.90
CA LYS A 161 -23.97 7.61 -0.85
C LYS A 161 -24.57 9.03 -0.76
N GLY A 162 -23.74 10.07 -0.75
CA GLY A 162 -24.17 11.47 -0.72
C GLY A 162 -24.34 12.05 0.69
N ASN A 163 -23.83 11.39 1.73
CA ASN A 163 -23.85 11.96 3.08
C ASN A 163 -22.80 13.08 3.19
N GLN A 164 -23.27 14.33 3.21
CA GLN A 164 -22.44 15.54 3.25
C GLN A 164 -21.75 15.77 4.60
N GLU A 165 -22.16 15.09 5.65
CA GLU A 165 -21.55 15.18 6.99
C GLU A 165 -20.03 14.90 6.94
N PHE A 166 -19.61 14.01 6.05
CA PHE A 166 -18.21 13.59 5.91
C PHE A 166 -17.39 14.40 4.90
N GLU A 167 -17.98 15.38 4.22
CA GLU A 167 -17.29 16.16 3.17
C GLU A 167 -16.00 16.82 3.67
N ASN A 168 -16.00 17.28 4.91
CA ASN A 168 -14.85 17.91 5.55
C ASN A 168 -13.93 16.93 6.30
N HIS A 169 -14.22 15.64 6.33
CA HIS A 169 -13.40 14.64 6.98
C HIS A 169 -12.04 14.50 6.28
N ILE A 170 -10.96 14.28 7.06
CA ILE A 170 -9.59 14.19 6.53
C ILE A 170 -9.47 13.08 5.48
N LEU A 171 -10.14 11.96 5.68
CA LEU A 171 -10.16 10.82 4.76
C LEU A 171 -10.76 11.21 3.39
N VAL A 172 -11.87 11.96 3.38
CA VAL A 172 -12.50 12.46 2.15
C VAL A 172 -11.61 13.48 1.46
N LYS A 173 -10.98 14.38 2.22
CA LYS A 173 -9.98 15.31 1.67
C LYS A 173 -8.80 14.56 1.03
N ARG A 174 -8.32 13.48 1.63
CA ARG A 174 -7.29 12.63 1.03
C ARG A 174 -7.78 12.00 -0.27
N TYR A 175 -9.00 11.45 -0.28
CA TYR A 175 -9.61 10.92 -1.50
C TYR A 175 -9.62 11.96 -2.63
N LEU A 176 -10.10 13.15 -2.38
CA LEU A 176 -10.16 14.22 -3.38
C LEU A 176 -8.76 14.65 -3.84
N ASN A 177 -7.83 14.87 -2.91
CA ASN A 177 -6.48 15.34 -3.20
C ASN A 177 -5.59 14.28 -3.89
N SER A 178 -5.93 13.01 -3.80
CA SER A 178 -5.18 11.91 -4.43
C SER A 178 -5.71 11.48 -5.80
N ASP A 179 -6.71 12.18 -6.34
CA ASP A 179 -7.35 11.83 -7.62
C ASP A 179 -6.34 11.72 -8.78
N TYR A 180 -5.32 12.59 -8.80
CA TYR A 180 -4.24 12.54 -9.78
C TYR A 180 -3.47 11.21 -9.80
N LYS A 181 -3.36 10.50 -8.65
CA LYS A 181 -2.72 9.19 -8.60
C LYS A 181 -3.54 8.14 -9.34
N ARG A 182 -4.87 8.17 -9.17
CA ARG A 182 -5.81 7.23 -9.79
C ARG A 182 -5.99 7.48 -11.29
N LYS A 183 -5.70 8.69 -11.75
CA LYS A 183 -5.79 9.13 -13.16
C LYS A 183 -4.42 9.24 -13.85
N ASN A 184 -3.39 8.61 -13.30
CA ASN A 184 -2.04 8.68 -13.85
C ASN A 184 -1.84 7.70 -15.01
N PRO A 185 -1.16 8.10 -16.10
CA PRO A 185 -0.71 9.46 -16.38
C PRO A 185 -1.86 10.40 -16.77
N ILE A 186 -1.76 11.66 -16.37
CA ILE A 186 -2.65 12.69 -16.89
C ILE A 186 -2.19 13.02 -18.33
N TYR A 187 -3.08 12.97 -19.26
CA TYR A 187 -2.77 13.24 -20.68
C TYR A 187 -3.76 14.24 -21.29
N ILE A 188 -3.30 14.93 -22.33
CA ILE A 188 -4.14 15.77 -23.18
C ILE A 188 -4.68 14.92 -24.30
N SER A 189 -6.00 14.88 -24.51
CA SER A 189 -6.56 14.09 -25.60
C SER A 189 -6.21 14.71 -26.96
N ARG A 190 -6.12 13.87 -28.02
CA ARG A 190 -5.91 14.37 -29.38
C ARG A 190 -6.95 15.41 -29.80
N LYS A 191 -8.18 15.26 -29.36
CA LYS A 191 -9.27 16.19 -29.64
C LYS A 191 -9.02 17.58 -29.04
N ASP A 192 -8.38 17.66 -27.87
CA ASP A 192 -8.07 18.92 -27.22
C ASP A 192 -6.84 19.62 -27.82
N ILE A 193 -5.92 18.83 -28.41
CA ILE A 193 -4.74 19.36 -29.13
C ILE A 193 -5.14 19.95 -30.48
N LEU A 194 -6.19 19.43 -31.13
CA LEU A 194 -6.57 19.78 -32.49
C LEU A 194 -7.69 20.83 -32.55
N LYS A 195 -8.06 21.42 -31.41
CA LYS A 195 -8.94 22.59 -31.34
C LYS A 195 -8.19 23.87 -31.65
#